data_d9fc6e92de44cc3324bdbfcd0590c7ea
#
_entry.id   d9fc6e92de44cc3324bdbfcd0590c7ea
#
_cell.length_a   1.000
_cell.length_b   1.000
_cell.length_c   1.000
_cell.angle_alpha   90.00
_cell.angle_beta   90.00
_cell.angle_gamma   90.00
#
_symmetry.space_group_name_H-M   'P 1'
#
loop_
_entity.id
_entity.type
_entity.pdbx_description
1 polymer ?
#
loop_
_entity_poly.entity_id
_entity_poly.type
_entity_poly.pdbx_seq_one_letter_code
_entity_poly.pdbx_strand_id
1 'polypeptide(L)'
;MKLIDTHSHFDAPDFDTDRPELLQEALTAGVADGLLCAGFVSGFEVTRNTAHLIGWHYALGIHPLFLPPDNAAVTADVHQLRTALTLVRDDPRLAAVGEIGLDGFVKTLDWERQVFLFSEQLKVARDFDLPLSVHARHAVDAVYSHLKRLNVTRGVIHAFNGSEVQAERFLKLGFKLGFGGALLYSGSRRIRRIFASLGSEDYVLETDAPDMPAPFRREAADPRTHPADIRRYAQEAALLRNTTPDVIAEESRRNALAAFPRFTVETI
;
A
#
# COMPACT_ATOMS: atom_id res chain seq x y z
N MET A 1 -17.09 -13.60 1.92
CA MET A 1 -16.21 -12.43 2.15
C MET A 1 -15.24 -12.33 0.99
N LYS A 2 -15.24 -11.21 0.27
CA LYS A 2 -14.29 -10.91 -0.82
C LYS A 2 -13.40 -9.77 -0.37
N LEU A 3 -12.08 -9.98 -0.34
CA LEU A 3 -11.08 -9.05 0.15
C LEU A 3 -10.17 -8.60 -0.99
N ILE A 4 -9.67 -7.37 -0.91
CA ILE A 4 -8.59 -6.83 -1.73
C ILE A 4 -7.47 -6.43 -0.78
N ASP A 5 -6.26 -6.91 -1.03
CA ASP A 5 -5.05 -6.50 -0.32
C ASP A 5 -4.48 -5.25 -1.01
N THR A 6 -4.71 -4.08 -0.42
CA THR A 6 -4.36 -2.81 -1.09
C THR A 6 -2.88 -2.44 -1.03
N HIS A 7 -2.05 -3.24 -0.36
CA HIS A 7 -0.62 -3.06 -0.33
C HIS A 7 0.11 -4.34 0.07
N SER A 8 0.95 -4.85 -0.81
CA SER A 8 1.74 -6.07 -0.58
C SER A 8 3.02 -6.06 -1.42
N HIS A 9 4.06 -6.73 -0.91
CA HIS A 9 5.27 -7.09 -1.64
C HIS A 9 5.33 -8.61 -1.85
N PHE A 10 4.20 -9.20 -2.22
CA PHE A 10 4.11 -10.65 -2.47
C PHE A 10 4.91 -11.10 -3.71
N ASP A 11 5.51 -10.17 -4.42
CA ASP A 11 6.53 -10.37 -5.45
C ASP A 11 7.96 -10.53 -4.88
N ALA A 12 8.18 -10.28 -3.58
CA ALA A 12 9.48 -10.38 -2.94
C ALA A 12 10.09 -11.79 -3.05
N PRO A 13 11.44 -11.89 -3.12
CA PRO A 13 12.14 -13.19 -3.17
C PRO A 13 11.83 -14.10 -1.97
N ASP A 14 11.41 -13.54 -0.85
CA ASP A 14 10.97 -14.26 0.34
C ASP A 14 9.88 -15.29 0.05
N PHE A 15 9.12 -15.10 -1.02
CA PHE A 15 8.01 -15.97 -1.44
C PHE A 15 8.33 -16.88 -2.63
N ASP A 16 9.54 -16.84 -3.20
CA ASP A 16 9.86 -17.56 -4.43
C ASP A 16 9.64 -19.07 -4.33
N THR A 17 9.83 -19.63 -3.13
CA THR A 17 9.74 -21.08 -2.91
C THR A 17 8.32 -21.59 -2.65
N ASP A 18 7.40 -20.73 -2.20
CA ASP A 18 6.08 -21.14 -1.71
C ASP A 18 4.94 -20.19 -2.16
N ARG A 19 5.23 -19.26 -3.07
CA ARG A 19 4.23 -18.30 -3.58
C ARG A 19 2.97 -18.96 -4.14
N PRO A 20 3.04 -20.08 -4.93
CA PRO A 20 1.83 -20.73 -5.42
C PRO A 20 0.93 -21.26 -4.32
N GLU A 21 1.50 -21.87 -3.29
CA GLU A 21 0.78 -22.41 -2.13
C GLU A 21 0.14 -21.28 -1.32
N LEU A 22 0.88 -20.21 -1.05
CA LEU A 22 0.40 -19.04 -0.32
C LEU A 22 -0.67 -18.26 -1.10
N LEU A 23 -0.57 -18.24 -2.44
CA LEU A 23 -1.63 -17.69 -3.29
C LEU A 23 -2.93 -18.49 -3.13
N GLN A 24 -2.84 -19.82 -3.12
CA GLN A 24 -4.02 -20.69 -2.93
C GLN A 24 -4.64 -20.49 -1.52
N GLU A 25 -3.80 -20.30 -0.49
CA GLU A 25 -4.26 -19.92 0.84
C GLU A 25 -5.00 -18.58 0.83
N ALA A 26 -4.43 -17.57 0.14
CA ALA A 26 -5.04 -16.25 -0.01
C ALA A 26 -6.42 -16.33 -0.69
N LEU A 27 -6.52 -17.07 -1.80
CA LEU A 27 -7.78 -17.30 -2.50
C LEU A 27 -8.82 -18.00 -1.59
N THR A 28 -8.38 -19.01 -0.82
CA THR A 28 -9.25 -19.73 0.13
C THR A 28 -9.69 -18.80 1.28
N ALA A 29 -8.84 -17.85 1.68
CA ALA A 29 -9.17 -16.83 2.67
C ALA A 29 -10.13 -15.75 2.13
N GLY A 30 -10.38 -15.73 0.81
CA GLY A 30 -11.26 -14.78 0.13
C GLY A 30 -10.53 -13.54 -0.41
N VAL A 31 -9.21 -13.57 -0.51
CA VAL A 31 -8.42 -12.49 -1.16
C VAL A 31 -8.56 -12.66 -2.66
N ALA A 32 -9.33 -11.78 -3.25
CA ALA A 32 -9.71 -11.85 -4.64
C ALA A 32 -8.72 -11.15 -5.57
N ASP A 33 -8.05 -10.11 -5.05
CA ASP A 33 -7.13 -9.26 -5.78
C ASP A 33 -6.17 -8.58 -4.77
N GLY A 34 -5.09 -7.97 -5.29
CA GLY A 34 -4.17 -7.19 -4.48
C GLY A 34 -3.35 -6.22 -5.30
N LEU A 35 -2.70 -5.28 -4.63
CA LEU A 35 -1.75 -4.33 -5.20
C LEU A 35 -0.32 -4.72 -4.83
N LEU A 36 0.44 -5.24 -5.79
CA LEU A 36 1.89 -5.40 -5.63
C LEU A 36 2.58 -4.04 -5.79
N CYS A 37 3.36 -3.64 -4.80
CA CYS A 37 4.04 -2.36 -4.81
C CYS A 37 5.54 -2.54 -5.04
N ALA A 38 6.07 -2.04 -6.18
CA ALA A 38 7.50 -2.00 -6.40
C ALA A 38 8.17 -1.00 -5.45
N GLY A 39 9.42 -1.29 -5.05
CA GLY A 39 10.19 -0.39 -4.19
C GLY A 39 11.44 0.21 -4.86
N PHE A 40 11.85 -0.28 -6.03
CA PHE A 40 13.08 0.16 -6.71
C PHE A 40 13.02 -0.18 -8.21
N VAL A 41 13.79 0.56 -9.00
CA VAL A 41 13.72 0.51 -10.48
C VAL A 41 13.99 -0.87 -11.06
N SER A 42 15.02 -1.57 -10.56
CA SER A 42 15.35 -2.92 -11.04
C SER A 42 14.33 -4.00 -10.66
N GLY A 43 13.39 -3.68 -9.77
CA GLY A 43 12.27 -4.55 -9.37
C GLY A 43 11.02 -4.40 -10.25
N PHE A 44 10.89 -3.35 -11.05
CA PHE A 44 9.67 -3.04 -11.79
C PHE A 44 9.17 -4.18 -12.68
N GLU A 45 10.08 -4.84 -13.37
CA GLU A 45 9.73 -5.99 -14.23
C GLU A 45 9.27 -7.20 -13.43
N VAL A 46 9.94 -7.49 -12.30
CA VAL A 46 9.56 -8.58 -11.39
C VAL A 46 8.16 -8.33 -10.83
N THR A 47 7.90 -7.14 -10.29
CA THR A 47 6.59 -6.78 -9.75
C THR A 47 5.49 -6.92 -10.79
N ARG A 48 5.70 -6.38 -12.00
CA ARG A 48 4.75 -6.50 -13.10
C ARG A 48 4.51 -7.96 -13.50
N ASN A 49 5.57 -8.73 -13.74
CA ASN A 49 5.45 -10.12 -14.18
C ASN A 49 4.78 -10.99 -13.12
N THR A 50 5.10 -10.80 -11.85
CA THR A 50 4.43 -11.49 -10.74
C THR A 50 2.95 -11.11 -10.68
N ALA A 51 2.59 -9.83 -10.80
CA ALA A 51 1.20 -9.40 -10.83
C ALA A 51 0.39 -10.08 -11.94
N HIS A 52 0.95 -10.15 -13.14
CA HIS A 52 0.34 -10.88 -14.27
C HIS A 52 0.20 -12.37 -13.99
N LEU A 53 1.24 -13.00 -13.39
CA LEU A 53 1.24 -14.42 -13.07
C LEU A 53 0.15 -14.80 -12.08
N ILE A 54 -0.01 -14.01 -11.01
CA ILE A 54 -0.97 -14.31 -9.93
C ILE A 54 -2.34 -13.68 -10.14
N GLY A 55 -2.51 -12.86 -11.17
CA GLY A 55 -3.77 -12.21 -11.49
C GLY A 55 -4.07 -10.94 -10.70
N TRP A 56 -3.07 -10.34 -10.01
CA TRP A 56 -3.21 -9.13 -9.21
C TRP A 56 -2.84 -7.87 -9.99
N HIS A 57 -3.08 -6.71 -9.39
CA HIS A 57 -2.64 -5.42 -9.89
C HIS A 57 -1.28 -5.03 -9.33
N TYR A 58 -0.65 -4.02 -9.94
CA TYR A 58 0.65 -3.53 -9.49
C TYR A 58 0.77 -2.00 -9.54
N ALA A 59 1.71 -1.50 -8.74
CA ALA A 59 2.17 -0.13 -8.72
C ALA A 59 3.68 -0.08 -8.95
N LEU A 60 4.16 0.94 -9.66
CA LEU A 60 5.57 1.20 -9.85
C LEU A 60 5.97 2.47 -9.10
N GLY A 61 6.99 2.38 -8.27
CA GLY A 61 7.50 3.49 -7.49
C GLY A 61 8.87 3.19 -6.90
N ILE A 62 9.49 4.21 -6.33
CA ILE A 62 10.79 4.12 -5.67
C ILE A 62 10.60 4.49 -4.21
N HIS A 63 10.68 3.49 -3.35
CA HIS A 63 10.49 3.61 -1.92
C HIS A 63 11.65 4.37 -1.26
N PRO A 64 11.42 5.20 -0.24
CA PRO A 64 12.48 5.98 0.41
C PRO A 64 13.62 5.16 1.01
N LEU A 65 13.41 3.88 1.35
CA LEU A 65 14.50 3.02 1.82
C LEU A 65 15.49 2.63 0.72
N PHE A 66 15.10 2.73 -0.55
CA PHE A 66 15.96 2.51 -1.72
C PHE A 66 16.42 3.83 -2.33
N LEU A 67 16.62 4.84 -1.49
CA LEU A 67 17.02 6.18 -1.88
C LEU A 67 18.32 6.17 -2.70
N PRO A 68 18.33 6.69 -3.95
CA PRO A 68 19.55 6.81 -4.75
C PRO A 68 20.63 7.63 -4.08
N PRO A 69 21.93 7.41 -4.40
CA PRO A 69 23.04 7.98 -3.64
C PRO A 69 23.18 9.51 -3.75
N ASP A 70 22.66 10.11 -4.83
CA ASP A 70 22.70 11.55 -5.07
C ASP A 70 21.52 12.03 -5.93
N ASN A 71 21.39 13.33 -6.13
CA ASN A 71 20.28 13.91 -6.89
C ASN A 71 20.34 13.61 -8.40
N ALA A 72 21.51 13.34 -8.96
CA ALA A 72 21.63 12.95 -10.36
C ALA A 72 21.08 11.53 -10.55
N ALA A 73 21.39 10.62 -9.64
CA ALA A 73 20.84 9.27 -9.60
C ALA A 73 19.32 9.30 -9.34
N VAL A 74 18.81 10.15 -8.45
CA VAL A 74 17.36 10.36 -8.27
C VAL A 74 16.71 10.78 -9.59
N THR A 75 17.30 11.73 -10.30
CA THR A 75 16.76 12.19 -11.60
C THR A 75 16.77 11.07 -12.63
N ALA A 76 17.82 10.25 -12.67
CA ALA A 76 17.92 9.10 -13.56
C ALA A 76 16.85 8.04 -13.24
N ASP A 77 16.66 7.70 -11.98
CA ASP A 77 15.68 6.71 -11.55
C ASP A 77 14.24 7.18 -11.78
N VAL A 78 13.94 8.47 -11.54
CA VAL A 78 12.63 9.05 -11.89
C VAL A 78 12.40 9.02 -13.41
N HIS A 79 13.44 9.24 -14.21
CA HIS A 79 13.33 9.10 -15.66
C HIS A 79 13.03 7.63 -16.07
N GLN A 80 13.67 6.66 -15.42
CA GLN A 80 13.39 5.24 -15.64
C GLN A 80 11.96 4.88 -15.23
N LEU A 81 11.47 5.38 -14.08
CA LEU A 81 10.07 5.22 -13.67
C LEU A 81 9.11 5.76 -14.75
N ARG A 82 9.38 6.96 -15.26
CA ARG A 82 8.58 7.59 -16.32
C ARG A 82 8.58 6.75 -17.61
N THR A 83 9.73 6.22 -17.97
CA THR A 83 9.89 5.33 -19.14
C THR A 83 9.11 4.02 -18.92
N ALA A 84 9.25 3.39 -17.77
CA ALA A 84 8.52 2.17 -17.44
C ALA A 84 7.01 2.38 -17.50
N LEU A 85 6.49 3.44 -16.87
CA LEU A 85 5.05 3.78 -16.90
C LEU A 85 4.56 4.08 -18.33
N THR A 86 5.38 4.69 -19.18
CA THR A 86 5.03 4.93 -20.59
C THR A 86 4.87 3.62 -21.34
N LEU A 87 5.78 2.66 -21.13
CA LEU A 87 5.74 1.35 -21.80
C LEU A 87 4.54 0.49 -21.37
N VAL A 88 4.08 0.65 -20.13
CA VAL A 88 2.97 -0.13 -19.57
C VAL A 88 1.68 0.68 -19.41
N ARG A 89 1.57 1.84 -20.06
CA ARG A 89 0.45 2.77 -19.90
C ARG A 89 -0.91 2.13 -20.09
N ASP A 90 -1.00 1.26 -21.07
CA ASP A 90 -2.24 0.57 -21.46
C ASP A 90 -2.38 -0.82 -20.81
N ASP A 91 -1.47 -1.19 -19.91
CA ASP A 91 -1.56 -2.42 -19.14
C ASP A 91 -2.73 -2.28 -18.13
N PRO A 92 -3.77 -3.12 -18.23
CA PRO A 92 -4.94 -3.02 -17.35
C PRO A 92 -4.62 -3.30 -15.88
N ARG A 93 -3.49 -3.97 -15.60
CA ARG A 93 -3.07 -4.28 -14.24
C ARG A 93 -2.22 -3.20 -13.58
N LEU A 94 -1.77 -2.19 -14.32
CA LEU A 94 -1.12 -1.02 -13.73
C LEU A 94 -2.17 -0.17 -13.01
N ALA A 95 -2.16 -0.15 -11.67
CA ALA A 95 -3.19 0.52 -10.89
C ALA A 95 -2.74 1.83 -10.22
N ALA A 96 -1.45 2.01 -9.93
CA ALA A 96 -0.97 3.16 -9.16
C ALA A 96 0.50 3.49 -9.44
N VAL A 97 0.94 4.65 -8.95
CA VAL A 97 2.35 4.92 -8.65
C VAL A 97 2.58 4.60 -7.17
N GLY A 98 3.52 3.71 -6.89
CA GLY A 98 3.81 3.26 -5.54
C GLY A 98 4.75 2.03 -5.54
N GLU A 99 5.40 1.75 -4.44
CA GLU A 99 5.33 2.52 -3.19
C GLU A 99 6.26 3.73 -3.26
N ILE A 100 5.74 4.88 -2.88
CA ILE A 100 6.51 6.14 -2.80
C ILE A 100 6.24 6.81 -1.46
N GLY A 101 7.11 7.69 -1.00
CA GLY A 101 6.81 8.39 0.26
C GLY A 101 8.03 8.93 0.96
N LEU A 102 7.89 9.10 2.29
CA LEU A 102 8.95 9.61 3.17
C LEU A 102 9.08 8.71 4.41
N ASP A 103 10.32 8.40 4.78
CA ASP A 103 10.68 7.71 6.02
C ASP A 103 11.57 8.58 6.92
N GLY A 104 11.00 9.09 8.00
CA GLY A 104 11.71 9.85 9.02
C GLY A 104 12.25 9.00 10.18
N PHE A 105 12.05 7.68 10.14
CA PHE A 105 12.54 6.74 11.15
C PHE A 105 14.00 6.37 10.93
N VAL A 106 14.40 6.08 9.69
CA VAL A 106 15.76 5.68 9.32
C VAL A 106 16.63 6.93 9.20
N LYS A 107 17.41 7.22 10.26
CA LYS A 107 18.18 8.47 10.41
C LYS A 107 19.39 8.60 9.48
N THR A 108 19.82 7.51 8.87
CA THR A 108 20.96 7.52 7.93
C THR A 108 20.56 7.95 6.51
N LEU A 109 19.27 8.01 6.21
CA LEU A 109 18.77 8.46 4.93
C LEU A 109 18.73 9.98 4.85
N ASP A 110 19.22 10.53 3.74
CA ASP A 110 19.20 11.96 3.46
C ASP A 110 17.77 12.45 3.26
N TRP A 111 17.30 13.28 4.18
CA TRP A 111 15.92 13.77 4.19
C TRP A 111 15.59 14.67 2.99
N GLU A 112 16.49 15.56 2.61
CA GLU A 112 16.25 16.49 1.50
C GLU A 112 16.18 15.74 0.17
N ARG A 113 16.97 14.70 0.02
CA ARG A 113 16.95 13.82 -1.14
C ARG A 113 15.69 12.96 -1.18
N GLN A 114 15.22 12.43 -0.04
CA GLN A 114 13.91 11.77 0.03
C GLN A 114 12.79 12.71 -0.43
N VAL A 115 12.78 13.95 0.07
CA VAL A 115 11.80 14.97 -0.31
C VAL A 115 11.88 15.28 -1.80
N PHE A 116 13.06 15.36 -2.36
CA PHE A 116 13.26 15.57 -3.80
C PHE A 116 12.69 14.37 -4.60
N LEU A 117 13.09 13.14 -4.26
CA LEU A 117 12.59 11.92 -4.89
C LEU A 117 11.06 11.84 -4.82
N PHE A 118 10.49 12.03 -3.65
CA PHE A 118 9.04 11.99 -3.46
C PHE A 118 8.32 13.03 -4.30
N SER A 119 8.81 14.27 -4.30
CA SER A 119 8.21 15.37 -5.07
C SER A 119 8.23 15.10 -6.58
N GLU A 120 9.32 14.54 -7.10
CA GLU A 120 9.42 14.19 -8.52
C GLU A 120 8.47 13.04 -8.89
N GLN A 121 8.33 12.03 -8.03
CA GLN A 121 7.38 10.93 -8.25
C GLN A 121 5.91 11.40 -8.17
N LEU A 122 5.58 12.37 -7.32
CA LEU A 122 4.25 12.98 -7.31
C LEU A 122 3.91 13.68 -8.63
N LYS A 123 4.91 14.36 -9.25
CA LYS A 123 4.73 14.95 -10.58
C LYS A 123 4.50 13.86 -11.63
N VAL A 124 5.24 12.76 -11.57
CA VAL A 124 5.04 11.61 -12.46
C VAL A 124 3.62 11.07 -12.33
N ALA A 125 3.17 10.79 -11.11
CA ALA A 125 1.83 10.26 -10.87
C ALA A 125 0.72 11.17 -11.43
N ARG A 126 0.86 12.48 -11.24
CA ARG A 126 -0.04 13.48 -11.80
C ARG A 126 -0.05 13.47 -13.34
N ASP A 127 1.15 13.41 -13.96
CA ASP A 127 1.28 13.45 -15.42
C ASP A 127 0.67 12.21 -16.10
N PHE A 128 0.64 11.06 -15.38
CA PHE A 128 0.02 9.81 -15.82
C PHE A 128 -1.43 9.62 -15.34
N ASP A 129 -1.96 10.55 -14.56
CA ASP A 129 -3.27 10.46 -13.88
C ASP A 129 -3.45 9.15 -13.08
N LEU A 130 -2.41 8.73 -12.38
CA LEU A 130 -2.43 7.53 -11.55
C LEU A 130 -2.60 7.89 -10.07
N PRO A 131 -3.40 7.11 -9.31
CA PRO A 131 -3.45 7.21 -7.86
C PRO A 131 -2.15 6.73 -7.21
N LEU A 132 -2.05 6.91 -5.91
CA LEU A 132 -0.84 6.60 -5.16
C LEU A 132 -1.03 5.50 -4.11
N SER A 133 0.02 4.68 -3.89
CA SER A 133 0.26 3.96 -2.65
C SER A 133 1.43 4.63 -1.92
N VAL A 134 1.17 5.18 -0.70
CA VAL A 134 2.08 6.14 -0.05
C VAL A 134 2.56 5.66 1.30
N HIS A 135 3.87 5.55 1.44
CA HIS A 135 4.59 5.35 2.69
C HIS A 135 4.72 6.64 3.50
N ALA A 136 4.42 6.60 4.79
CA ALA A 136 4.47 7.77 5.67
C ALA A 136 4.93 7.41 7.09
N ARG A 137 6.18 7.00 7.26
CA ARG A 137 6.73 6.59 8.55
C ARG A 137 7.48 7.72 9.23
N HIS A 138 6.99 8.20 10.39
CA HIS A 138 7.54 9.38 11.10
C HIS A 138 7.63 10.63 10.20
N ALA A 139 6.78 10.72 9.17
CA ALA A 139 6.80 11.75 8.13
C ALA A 139 5.40 12.24 7.71
N VAL A 140 4.37 11.90 8.48
CA VAL A 140 2.94 12.07 8.13
C VAL A 140 2.60 13.50 7.69
N ASP A 141 3.04 14.53 8.45
CA ASP A 141 2.77 15.93 8.10
C ASP A 141 3.55 16.41 6.87
N ALA A 142 4.77 15.91 6.67
CA ALA A 142 5.56 16.22 5.49
C ALA A 142 4.94 15.63 4.24
N VAL A 143 4.53 14.35 4.27
CA VAL A 143 3.80 13.70 3.19
C VAL A 143 2.53 14.49 2.84
N TYR A 144 1.69 14.80 3.84
CA TYR A 144 0.49 15.61 3.63
C TYR A 144 0.78 16.95 2.94
N SER A 145 1.82 17.66 3.41
CA SER A 145 2.18 18.97 2.88
C SER A 145 2.59 18.91 1.40
N HIS A 146 3.33 17.88 1.00
CA HIS A 146 3.74 17.67 -0.39
C HIS A 146 2.56 17.28 -1.29
N LEU A 147 1.70 16.35 -0.85
CA LEU A 147 0.49 15.97 -1.58
C LEU A 147 -0.42 17.17 -1.83
N LYS A 148 -0.67 17.96 -0.78
CA LYS A 148 -1.48 19.18 -0.88
C LYS A 148 -0.87 20.21 -1.83
N ARG A 149 0.43 20.49 -1.69
CA ARG A 149 1.15 21.47 -2.51
C ARG A 149 1.13 21.12 -4.00
N LEU A 150 1.24 19.83 -4.33
CA LEU A 150 1.27 19.35 -5.70
C LEU A 150 -0.12 18.96 -6.24
N ASN A 151 -1.16 19.18 -5.43
CA ASN A 151 -2.57 18.88 -5.77
C ASN A 151 -2.77 17.41 -6.21
N VAL A 152 -2.18 16.47 -5.46
CA VAL A 152 -2.40 15.04 -5.66
C VAL A 152 -3.37 14.56 -4.60
N THR A 153 -4.51 14.01 -5.02
CA THR A 153 -5.70 13.86 -4.17
C THR A 153 -6.31 12.48 -4.20
N ARG A 154 -5.61 11.46 -4.75
CA ARG A 154 -6.17 10.12 -4.91
C ARG A 154 -5.16 9.03 -4.58
N GLY A 155 -5.57 8.05 -3.78
CA GLY A 155 -4.76 6.90 -3.41
C GLY A 155 -4.99 6.44 -1.97
N VAL A 156 -4.01 5.71 -1.46
CA VAL A 156 -3.99 5.16 -0.09
C VAL A 156 -2.74 5.64 0.64
N ILE A 157 -2.91 6.10 1.88
CA ILE A 157 -1.82 6.23 2.83
C ILE A 157 -1.66 4.88 3.50
N HIS A 158 -0.67 4.12 3.05
CA HIS A 158 -0.35 2.79 3.52
C HIS A 158 0.06 2.80 5.00
N ALA A 159 -0.26 1.73 5.73
CA ALA A 159 0.07 1.50 7.14
C ALA A 159 -0.12 2.75 8.02
N PHE A 160 -1.28 3.40 7.89
CA PHE A 160 -1.52 4.68 8.55
C PHE A 160 -1.28 4.64 10.05
N ASN A 161 -0.36 5.47 10.50
CA ASN A 161 0.06 5.56 11.90
C ASN A 161 0.15 7.02 12.40
N GLY A 162 -0.77 7.87 11.97
CA GLY A 162 -0.87 9.26 12.38
C GLY A 162 -1.77 9.48 13.61
N SER A 163 -2.11 10.74 13.84
CA SER A 163 -3.15 11.19 14.78
C SER A 163 -4.52 11.27 14.10
N GLU A 164 -5.59 11.46 14.88
CA GLU A 164 -6.96 11.69 14.38
C GLU A 164 -7.02 12.92 13.46
N VAL A 165 -6.35 14.02 13.84
CA VAL A 165 -6.28 15.24 13.02
C VAL A 165 -5.56 14.98 11.69
N GLN A 166 -4.49 14.18 11.69
CA GLN A 166 -3.79 13.82 10.47
C GLN A 166 -4.65 12.91 9.59
N ALA A 167 -5.39 11.95 10.18
CA ALA A 167 -6.35 11.13 9.46
C ALA A 167 -7.37 12.00 8.71
N GLU A 168 -8.05 12.91 9.43
CA GLU A 168 -9.02 13.82 8.81
C GLU A 168 -8.44 14.64 7.64
N ARG A 169 -7.18 15.08 7.76
CA ARG A 169 -6.53 15.86 6.71
C ARG A 169 -6.36 15.06 5.43
N PHE A 170 -5.93 13.79 5.52
CA PHE A 170 -5.78 12.92 4.34
C PHE A 170 -7.14 12.57 3.74
N LEU A 171 -8.13 12.27 4.57
CA LEU A 171 -9.49 12.00 4.10
C LEU A 171 -10.09 13.20 3.36
N LYS A 172 -9.95 14.41 3.91
CA LYS A 172 -10.36 15.65 3.22
C LYS A 172 -9.59 15.93 1.93
N LEU A 173 -8.37 15.40 1.80
CA LEU A 173 -7.59 15.50 0.56
C LEU A 173 -8.01 14.43 -0.47
N GLY A 174 -8.82 13.44 -0.08
CA GLY A 174 -9.34 12.37 -0.96
C GLY A 174 -8.63 11.03 -0.87
N PHE A 175 -7.68 10.87 0.07
CA PHE A 175 -7.00 9.61 0.31
C PHE A 175 -7.82 8.68 1.20
N LYS A 176 -7.66 7.37 1.01
CA LYS A 176 -8.06 6.35 1.98
C LYS A 176 -6.89 6.02 2.90
N LEU A 177 -7.20 5.48 4.07
CA LEU A 177 -6.20 5.08 5.06
C LEU A 177 -6.09 3.56 5.10
N GLY A 178 -4.86 3.05 4.93
CA GLY A 178 -4.55 1.62 4.96
C GLY A 178 -4.34 1.10 6.38
N PHE A 179 -4.94 -0.06 6.69
CA PHE A 179 -4.81 -0.73 7.97
C PHE A 179 -4.58 -2.23 7.80
N GLY A 180 -3.60 -2.75 8.53
CA GLY A 180 -3.19 -4.14 8.49
C GLY A 180 -2.99 -4.76 9.88
N GLY A 181 -1.96 -5.58 10.03
CA GLY A 181 -1.62 -6.33 11.24
C GLY A 181 -1.51 -5.50 12.53
N ALA A 182 -1.28 -4.19 12.41
CA ALA A 182 -1.23 -3.27 13.54
C ALA A 182 -2.54 -3.24 14.36
N LEU A 183 -3.68 -3.57 13.75
CA LEU A 183 -4.98 -3.66 14.45
C LEU A 183 -5.03 -4.78 15.49
N LEU A 184 -4.22 -5.84 15.34
CA LEU A 184 -4.22 -6.99 16.23
C LEU A 184 -3.36 -6.80 17.48
N TYR A 185 -2.54 -5.75 17.55
CA TYR A 185 -1.76 -5.45 18.74
C TYR A 185 -2.61 -4.68 19.77
N SER A 186 -2.81 -5.25 20.93
CA SER A 186 -3.54 -4.58 22.04
C SER A 186 -2.87 -3.26 22.47
N GLY A 187 -1.55 -3.15 22.29
CA GLY A 187 -0.77 -1.93 22.54
C GLY A 187 -0.98 -0.82 21.50
N SER A 188 -1.50 -1.12 20.32
CA SER A 188 -1.76 -0.14 19.24
C SER A 188 -3.03 0.69 19.49
N ARG A 189 -3.21 1.16 20.73
CA ARG A 189 -4.45 1.81 21.19
C ARG A 189 -4.89 2.99 20.32
N ARG A 190 -3.94 3.82 19.87
CA ARG A 190 -4.22 4.97 19.02
C ARG A 190 -4.77 4.55 17.66
N ILE A 191 -4.08 3.62 16.98
CA ILE A 191 -4.48 3.12 15.66
C ILE A 191 -5.86 2.46 15.74
N ARG A 192 -6.08 1.61 16.72
CA ARG A 192 -7.34 0.91 16.97
C ARG A 192 -8.50 1.91 17.21
N ARG A 193 -8.28 2.96 18.00
CA ARG A 193 -9.28 4.00 18.26
C ARG A 193 -9.60 4.79 16.99
N ILE A 194 -8.57 5.20 16.22
CA ILE A 194 -8.76 5.90 14.94
C ILE A 194 -9.58 5.03 14.01
N PHE A 195 -9.18 3.77 13.79
CA PHE A 195 -9.90 2.85 12.92
C PHE A 195 -11.38 2.69 13.32
N ALA A 196 -11.64 2.54 14.61
CA ALA A 196 -13.00 2.40 15.12
C ALA A 196 -13.88 3.64 14.86
N SER A 197 -13.29 4.84 14.77
CA SER A 197 -14.01 6.12 14.57
C SER A 197 -14.17 6.51 13.10
N LEU A 198 -13.52 5.83 12.15
CA LEU A 198 -13.60 6.16 10.72
C LEU A 198 -14.99 5.90 10.14
N GLY A 199 -15.35 6.65 9.11
CA GLY A 199 -16.51 6.35 8.26
C GLY A 199 -16.33 5.08 7.44
N SER A 200 -17.42 4.55 6.92
CA SER A 200 -17.40 3.34 6.07
C SER A 200 -16.65 3.54 4.74
N GLU A 201 -16.37 4.79 4.38
CA GLU A 201 -15.71 5.17 3.12
C GLU A 201 -14.24 5.54 3.30
N ASP A 202 -13.69 5.48 4.52
CA ASP A 202 -12.43 6.13 4.86
C ASP A 202 -11.21 5.20 4.84
N TYR A 203 -11.41 3.90 4.90
CA TYR A 203 -10.34 2.93 5.11
C TYR A 203 -10.31 1.82 4.07
N VAL A 204 -9.14 1.21 3.96
CA VAL A 204 -8.90 -0.05 3.25
C VAL A 204 -8.10 -1.00 4.14
N LEU A 205 -8.18 -2.30 3.83
CA LEU A 205 -7.34 -3.31 4.46
C LEU A 205 -6.17 -3.69 3.57
N GLU A 206 -5.06 -4.04 4.21
CA GLU A 206 -3.81 -4.42 3.54
C GLU A 206 -3.00 -5.36 4.42
N THR A 207 -1.97 -5.99 3.85
CA THR A 207 -1.07 -6.86 4.61
C THR A 207 0.32 -6.31 4.80
N ASP A 208 0.89 -5.67 3.80
CA ASP A 208 2.31 -5.34 3.68
C ASP A 208 3.21 -6.59 3.66
N ALA A 209 2.67 -7.72 3.18
CA ALA A 209 3.41 -8.98 3.14
C ALA A 209 4.71 -8.88 2.31
N PRO A 210 5.86 -9.37 2.80
CA PRO A 210 6.10 -10.21 3.97
C PRO A 210 6.27 -9.46 5.30
N ASP A 211 6.24 -8.11 5.27
CA ASP A 211 6.53 -7.22 6.37
C ASP A 211 5.36 -7.09 7.37
N MET A 212 5.57 -6.31 8.42
CA MET A 212 4.58 -5.96 9.45
C MET A 212 3.81 -7.14 10.08
N PRO A 213 4.51 -8.22 10.53
CA PRO A 213 3.85 -9.40 11.06
C PRO A 213 2.94 -9.08 12.26
N ALA A 214 1.72 -9.58 12.21
CA ALA A 214 0.78 -9.54 13.33
C ALA A 214 1.26 -10.43 14.50
N PRO A 215 0.72 -10.27 15.72
CA PRO A 215 1.19 -11.04 16.89
C PRO A 215 1.27 -12.55 16.65
N PHE A 216 0.26 -13.13 16.02
CA PHE A 216 0.21 -14.56 15.76
C PHE A 216 1.26 -15.06 14.76
N ARG A 217 1.77 -14.19 13.87
CA ARG A 217 2.87 -14.51 12.95
C ARG A 217 4.22 -14.53 13.66
N ARG A 218 4.44 -13.61 14.60
CA ARG A 218 5.70 -13.55 15.36
C ARG A 218 5.97 -14.81 16.18
N GLU A 219 4.93 -15.53 16.55
CA GLU A 219 5.00 -16.77 17.32
C GLU A 219 4.94 -18.03 16.42
N ALA A 220 4.70 -17.87 15.13
CA ALA A 220 4.61 -18.95 14.17
C ALA A 220 5.99 -19.43 13.68
N ALA A 221 6.05 -20.65 13.15
CA ALA A 221 7.25 -21.17 12.49
C ALA A 221 7.64 -20.35 11.25
N ASP A 222 6.65 -19.80 10.55
CA ASP A 222 6.83 -18.80 9.50
C ASP A 222 6.38 -17.42 10.03
N PRO A 223 7.32 -16.52 10.34
CA PRO A 223 6.99 -15.20 10.88
C PRO A 223 6.60 -14.17 9.83
N ARG A 224 6.70 -14.51 8.53
CA ARG A 224 6.30 -13.59 7.44
C ARG A 224 4.80 -13.31 7.52
N THR A 225 4.41 -12.09 7.19
CA THR A 225 3.01 -11.80 6.87
C THR A 225 2.65 -12.46 5.55
N HIS A 226 1.48 -13.08 5.49
CA HIS A 226 0.94 -13.67 4.26
C HIS A 226 -0.29 -12.89 3.78
N PRO A 227 -0.58 -12.84 2.48
CA PRO A 227 -1.80 -12.20 1.98
C PRO A 227 -3.09 -12.75 2.61
N ALA A 228 -3.12 -14.06 2.96
CA ALA A 228 -4.25 -14.69 3.64
C ALA A 228 -4.57 -14.09 5.02
N ASP A 229 -3.60 -13.44 5.66
CA ASP A 229 -3.75 -12.86 7.00
C ASP A 229 -4.77 -11.72 7.05
N ILE A 230 -5.01 -11.05 5.93
CA ILE A 230 -5.99 -9.97 5.81
C ILE A 230 -7.39 -10.40 6.27
N ARG A 231 -7.72 -11.70 6.18
CA ARG A 231 -8.97 -12.25 6.71
C ARG A 231 -9.07 -12.08 8.23
N ARG A 232 -7.97 -12.32 8.94
CA ARG A 232 -7.90 -12.08 10.40
C ARG A 232 -7.94 -10.60 10.73
N TYR A 233 -7.37 -9.76 9.87
CA TYR A 233 -7.44 -8.31 10.04
C TYR A 233 -8.88 -7.81 9.88
N ALA A 234 -9.63 -8.33 8.91
CA ALA A 234 -11.05 -8.04 8.77
C ALA A 234 -11.90 -8.49 9.96
N GLN A 235 -11.56 -9.64 10.57
CA GLN A 235 -12.23 -10.12 11.79
C GLN A 235 -11.99 -9.18 12.98
N GLU A 236 -10.74 -8.78 13.22
CA GLU A 236 -10.40 -7.83 14.29
C GLU A 236 -11.02 -6.45 14.03
N ALA A 237 -10.99 -5.97 12.80
CA ALA A 237 -11.62 -4.74 12.36
C ALA A 237 -13.14 -4.74 12.67
N ALA A 238 -13.80 -5.87 12.43
CA ALA A 238 -15.22 -6.05 12.73
C ALA A 238 -15.53 -5.94 14.23
N LEU A 239 -14.68 -6.54 15.07
CA LEU A 239 -14.79 -6.41 16.53
C LEU A 239 -14.64 -4.95 16.97
N LEU A 240 -13.66 -4.23 16.43
CA LEU A 240 -13.39 -2.83 16.76
C LEU A 240 -14.55 -1.91 16.39
N ARG A 241 -15.29 -2.21 15.32
CA ARG A 241 -16.40 -1.41 14.80
C ARG A 241 -17.78 -1.95 15.20
N ASN A 242 -17.82 -3.01 16.01
CA ASN A 242 -19.07 -3.69 16.41
C ASN A 242 -19.96 -4.06 15.21
N THR A 243 -19.36 -4.71 14.21
CA THR A 243 -20.01 -5.14 12.98
C THR A 243 -19.55 -6.55 12.57
N THR A 244 -19.83 -6.99 11.36
CA THR A 244 -19.42 -8.30 10.86
C THR A 244 -18.20 -8.21 9.93
N PRO A 245 -17.39 -9.27 9.82
CA PRO A 245 -16.26 -9.30 8.89
C PRO A 245 -16.68 -9.13 7.41
N ASP A 246 -17.89 -9.55 7.04
CA ASP A 246 -18.40 -9.35 5.67
C ASP A 246 -18.70 -7.88 5.36
N VAL A 247 -19.19 -7.11 6.34
CA VAL A 247 -19.39 -5.65 6.21
C VAL A 247 -18.03 -4.97 6.04
N ILE A 248 -17.05 -5.29 6.88
CA ILE A 248 -15.69 -4.73 6.77
C ILE A 248 -15.07 -5.05 5.39
N ALA A 249 -15.18 -6.29 4.94
CA ALA A 249 -14.63 -6.69 3.64
C ALA A 249 -15.29 -5.93 2.49
N GLU A 250 -16.61 -5.75 2.51
CA GLU A 250 -17.34 -5.02 1.48
C GLU A 250 -17.01 -3.52 1.50
N GLU A 251 -16.93 -2.90 2.67
CA GLU A 251 -16.51 -1.50 2.82
C GLU A 251 -15.09 -1.29 2.29
N SER A 252 -14.13 -2.12 2.74
CA SER A 252 -12.73 -2.06 2.30
C SER A 252 -12.60 -2.28 0.78
N ARG A 253 -13.29 -3.29 0.23
CA ARG A 253 -13.30 -3.58 -1.19
C ARG A 253 -13.83 -2.40 -2.01
N ARG A 254 -14.97 -1.84 -1.64
CA ARG A 254 -15.54 -0.65 -2.30
C ARG A 254 -14.58 0.53 -2.26
N ASN A 255 -13.92 0.74 -1.13
CA ASN A 255 -12.97 1.82 -0.96
C ASN A 255 -11.67 1.60 -1.76
N ALA A 256 -11.21 0.36 -1.88
CA ALA A 256 -10.08 -0.01 -2.75
C ALA A 256 -10.38 0.30 -4.22
N LEU A 257 -11.57 -0.05 -4.71
CA LEU A 257 -12.03 0.28 -6.07
C LEU A 257 -12.13 1.80 -6.30
N ALA A 258 -12.54 2.56 -5.29
CA ALA A 258 -12.59 4.02 -5.36
C ALA A 258 -11.18 4.65 -5.35
N ALA A 259 -10.25 4.11 -4.55
CA ALA A 259 -8.88 4.59 -4.47
C ALA A 259 -8.07 4.26 -5.74
N PHE A 260 -8.28 3.07 -6.29
CA PHE A 260 -7.58 2.51 -7.45
C PHE A 260 -8.58 2.14 -8.56
N PRO A 261 -9.03 3.09 -9.40
CA PRO A 261 -10.11 2.86 -10.36
C PRO A 261 -9.80 1.82 -11.45
N ARG A 262 -8.54 1.40 -11.59
CA ARG A 262 -8.15 0.33 -12.51
C ARG A 262 -8.33 -1.08 -11.94
N PHE A 263 -8.60 -1.22 -10.64
CA PHE A 263 -9.10 -2.48 -10.11
C PHE A 263 -10.45 -2.76 -10.78
N THR A 264 -10.50 -3.75 -11.61
CA THR A 264 -11.73 -4.13 -12.31
C THR A 264 -12.55 -5.09 -11.46
N VAL A 265 -13.86 -4.89 -11.46
CA VAL A 265 -14.81 -5.79 -10.78
C VAL A 265 -14.97 -7.09 -11.58
N GLU A 266 -14.22 -7.25 -12.66
CA GLU A 266 -14.31 -8.44 -13.47
C GLU A 266 -13.76 -9.64 -12.70
N THR A 267 -14.67 -10.50 -12.47
CA THR A 267 -14.48 -11.91 -12.15
C THR A 267 -14.12 -12.23 -10.71
N ILE A 268 -15.14 -12.17 -9.87
CA ILE A 268 -15.25 -13.30 -8.94
C ILE A 268 -16.73 -13.67 -8.77
#